data_1d129fc72df14a50e2e72976a9e33c42
#
_entry.id   1d129fc72df14a50e2e72976a9e33c42
#
_cell.length_a   1.000
_cell.length_b   1.000
_cell.length_c   1.000
_cell.angle_alpha   90.00
_cell.angle_beta   90.00
_cell.angle_gamma   90.00
#
_symmetry.space_group_name_H-M   'P 1'
#
loop_
_entity.id
_entity.type
_entity.pdbx_description
1 polymer ?
#
loop_
_entity_poly.entity_id
_entity_poly.type
_entity_poly.pdbx_seq_one_letter_code
_entity_poly.pdbx_strand_id
1 'polypeptide(L)'
;MYTLGIDIGSSSSKAVVLKDGAEFVSSAVVQVGTGTSGPARVMEAVFENIDLKPEDIDYTVATGYGRFSVDNADKQISEISCHAKGIFYLIPTARTIIDIGGQDAKAIALNDKGNITQFYMNDKCAAGTGRFL
;
A
#
# COMPACT_ATOMS: atom_id res chain seq x y z
N MET A 1 -8.08 18.73 -3.49
CA MET A 1 -7.82 17.91 -2.31
C MET A 1 -6.67 16.96 -2.57
N TYR A 2 -5.72 16.90 -1.66
CA TYR A 2 -4.57 16.00 -1.77
C TYR A 2 -4.67 14.92 -0.71
N THR A 3 -4.41 13.67 -1.12
CA THR A 3 -4.41 12.53 -0.22
C THR A 3 -3.09 11.78 -0.33
N LEU A 4 -2.70 11.14 0.77
CA LEU A 4 -1.48 10.36 0.87
C LEU A 4 -1.82 8.93 1.24
N GLY A 5 -1.32 7.98 0.47
CA GLY A 5 -1.29 6.58 0.84
C GLY A 5 0.12 6.19 1.21
N ILE A 6 0.27 5.50 2.32
CA ILE A 6 1.59 5.06 2.79
C ILE A 6 1.53 3.58 3.20
N ASP A 7 2.42 2.79 2.63
CA ASP A 7 2.51 1.35 2.88
C ASP A 7 3.85 1.04 3.54
N ILE A 8 3.81 0.68 4.80
CA ILE A 8 5.01 0.31 5.56
C ILE A 8 5.09 -1.21 5.63
N GLY A 9 5.87 -1.77 4.74
CA GLY A 9 6.11 -3.21 4.70
C GLY A 9 7.23 -3.63 5.64
N SER A 10 7.50 -4.92 5.67
CA SER A 10 8.59 -5.47 6.51
C SER A 10 9.97 -5.07 6.01
N SER A 11 10.15 -4.88 4.72
CA SER A 11 11.46 -4.59 4.10
C SER A 11 11.50 -3.32 3.27
N SER A 12 10.37 -2.70 3.00
CA SER A 12 10.32 -1.47 2.21
C SER A 12 9.14 -0.61 2.63
N SER A 13 9.26 0.70 2.42
CA SER A 13 8.21 1.68 2.66
C SER A 13 7.90 2.40 1.37
N LYS A 14 6.61 2.62 1.10
CA LYS A 14 6.14 3.21 -0.15
C LYS A 14 5.12 4.28 0.17
N ALA A 15 5.05 5.31 -0.66
CA ALA A 15 4.07 6.37 -0.50
C ALA A 15 3.63 6.88 -1.86
N VAL A 16 2.38 7.33 -1.93
CA VAL A 16 1.81 7.95 -3.13
C VAL A 16 0.95 9.13 -2.73
N VAL A 17 1.05 10.23 -3.48
CA VAL A 17 0.19 11.39 -3.33
C VAL A 17 -0.73 11.46 -4.55
N LEU A 18 -2.03 11.60 -4.28
CA LEU A 18 -3.05 11.78 -5.31
C LEU A 18 -3.74 13.13 -5.13
N LYS A 19 -4.15 13.72 -6.23
CA LYS A 19 -4.98 14.92 -6.26
C LYS A 19 -6.41 14.51 -6.62
N ASP A 20 -7.36 14.97 -5.83
CA ASP A 20 -8.79 14.74 -6.05
C ASP A 20 -9.14 13.25 -6.18
N GLY A 21 -8.39 12.40 -5.49
CA GLY A 21 -8.62 10.97 -5.44
C GLY A 21 -8.28 10.18 -6.71
N ALA A 22 -7.74 10.84 -7.74
CA ALA A 22 -7.54 10.21 -9.04
C ALA A 22 -6.23 10.57 -9.74
N GLU A 23 -5.80 11.82 -9.65
CA GLU A 23 -4.61 12.27 -10.38
C GLU A 23 -3.35 11.94 -9.60
N PHE A 24 -2.45 11.19 -10.22
CA PHE A 24 -1.15 10.88 -9.65
C PHE A 24 -0.28 12.14 -9.57
N VAL A 25 0.27 12.43 -8.40
CA VAL A 25 1.14 13.57 -8.18
C VAL A 25 2.57 13.13 -7.95
N SER A 26 2.79 12.18 -7.04
CA SER A 26 4.14 11.74 -6.67
C SER A 26 4.08 10.37 -6.04
N SER A 27 5.18 9.64 -6.14
CA SER A 27 5.37 8.40 -5.39
C SER A 27 6.82 8.22 -4.99
N ALA A 28 7.06 7.41 -3.98
CA ALA A 28 8.39 7.07 -3.52
C ALA A 28 8.41 5.65 -2.96
N VAL A 29 9.56 5.02 -3.10
CA VAL A 29 9.84 3.70 -2.49
C VAL A 29 11.21 3.80 -1.84
N VAL A 30 11.30 3.40 -0.57
CA VAL A 30 12.59 3.29 0.12
C VAL A 30 12.75 1.86 0.63
N GLN A 31 13.95 1.32 0.56
CA GLN A 31 14.25 -0.06 0.94
C GLN A 31 14.54 -0.17 2.44
N VAL A 32 13.67 0.44 3.24
CA VAL A 32 13.73 0.41 4.70
C VAL A 32 12.29 0.22 5.18
N GLY A 33 12.05 -0.83 5.94
CA GLY A 33 10.71 -1.19 6.37
C GLY A 33 10.39 -0.74 7.80
N THR A 34 9.43 -1.46 8.38
CA THR A 34 8.94 -1.19 9.74
C THR A 34 10.03 -1.37 10.80
N GLY A 35 9.85 -0.69 11.92
CA GLY A 35 10.78 -0.77 13.05
C GLY A 35 12.05 0.06 12.88
N THR A 36 12.14 0.86 11.83
CA THR A 36 13.32 1.66 11.50
C THR A 36 12.88 3.07 11.06
N SER A 37 13.74 3.73 10.29
CA SER A 37 13.47 5.07 9.75
C SER A 37 12.61 5.06 8.47
N GLY A 38 12.04 3.91 8.08
CA GLY A 38 11.27 3.78 6.85
C GLY A 38 10.16 4.80 6.67
N PRO A 39 9.24 4.95 7.65
CA PRO A 39 8.16 5.93 7.53
C PRO A 39 8.67 7.36 7.33
N ALA A 40 9.66 7.78 8.10
CA ALA A 40 10.22 9.13 7.97
C ALA A 40 10.91 9.33 6.61
N ARG A 41 11.65 8.33 6.15
CA ARG A 41 12.37 8.41 4.88
C ARG A 41 11.43 8.46 3.68
N VAL A 42 10.38 7.66 3.68
CA VAL A 42 9.44 7.66 2.56
C VAL A 42 8.61 8.94 2.52
N MET A 43 8.27 9.49 3.69
CA MET A 43 7.62 10.79 3.77
C MET A 43 8.48 11.89 3.18
N GLU A 44 9.76 11.92 3.52
CA GLU A 44 10.69 12.88 2.94
C GLU A 44 10.80 12.69 1.43
N ALA A 45 10.97 11.45 0.98
CA ALA A 45 11.18 11.16 -0.44
C ALA A 45 9.98 11.51 -1.31
N VAL A 46 8.75 11.29 -0.83
CA VAL A 46 7.54 11.52 -1.64
C VAL A 46 7.31 13.01 -1.88
N PHE A 47 7.81 13.89 -1.00
CA PHE A 47 7.66 15.33 -1.15
C PHE A 47 8.89 16.02 -1.76
N GLU A 48 9.95 15.27 -2.04
CA GLU A 48 11.25 15.85 -2.41
C GLU A 48 11.22 16.70 -3.68
N ASN A 49 10.47 16.27 -4.70
CA ASN A 49 10.50 16.91 -6.02
C ASN A 49 9.16 17.56 -6.40
N ILE A 50 8.34 17.89 -5.43
CA ILE A 50 7.05 18.54 -5.68
C ILE A 50 6.90 19.77 -4.79
N ASP A 51 6.01 20.68 -5.18
CA ASP A 51 5.77 21.92 -4.45
C ASP A 51 4.81 21.77 -3.28
N LEU A 52 4.45 20.54 -2.93
CA LEU A 52 3.59 20.26 -1.79
C LEU A 52 4.42 19.94 -0.56
N LYS A 53 3.86 20.29 0.59
CA LYS A 53 4.40 19.95 1.92
C LYS A 53 3.46 18.98 2.61
N PRO A 54 3.92 18.27 3.65
CA PRO A 54 3.03 17.38 4.41
C PRO A 54 1.77 18.08 4.92
N GLU A 55 1.85 19.37 5.25
CA GLU A 55 0.71 20.15 5.72
C GLU A 55 -0.39 20.33 4.67
N ASP A 56 -0.06 20.16 3.39
CA ASP A 56 -1.02 20.31 2.30
C ASP A 56 -1.85 19.04 2.09
N ILE A 57 -1.53 17.96 2.78
CA ILE A 57 -2.25 16.69 2.65
C ILE A 57 -3.52 16.76 3.52
N ASP A 58 -4.65 16.51 2.89
CA ASP A 58 -5.95 16.57 3.55
C ASP A 58 -6.33 15.28 4.27
N TYR A 59 -5.84 14.14 3.79
CA TYR A 59 -6.17 12.85 4.39
C TYR A 59 -5.07 11.83 4.10
N THR A 60 -4.70 11.05 5.11
CA THR A 60 -3.64 10.04 5.00
C THR A 60 -4.16 8.67 5.43
N VAL A 61 -3.93 7.68 4.57
CA VAL A 61 -4.24 6.28 4.85
C VAL A 61 -2.93 5.50 4.93
N ALA A 62 -2.76 4.77 6.00
CA ALA A 62 -1.61 3.88 6.18
C ALA A 62 -2.03 2.43 6.04
N THR A 63 -1.18 1.63 5.42
CA THR A 63 -1.35 0.19 5.27
C THR A 63 -0.01 -0.51 5.47
N GLY A 64 -0.02 -1.82 5.34
CA GLY A 64 1.17 -2.64 5.49
C GLY A 64 1.34 -3.16 6.90
N TYR A 65 2.36 -3.99 7.06
CA TYR A 65 2.69 -4.61 8.35
C TYR A 65 2.95 -3.55 9.42
N GLY A 66 3.62 -2.45 9.05
CA GLY A 66 3.96 -1.37 9.96
C GLY A 66 2.99 -0.19 9.96
N ARG A 67 1.74 -0.37 9.51
CA ARG A 67 0.79 0.74 9.38
C ARG A 67 0.52 1.51 10.66
N PHE A 68 0.64 0.86 11.80
CA PHE A 68 0.40 1.51 13.09
C PHE A 68 1.60 2.36 13.57
N SER A 69 2.73 2.30 12.88
CA SER A 69 3.88 3.16 13.17
C SER A 69 3.81 4.52 12.48
N VAL A 70 2.77 4.77 11.69
CA VAL A 70 2.56 6.05 11.00
C VAL A 70 1.68 6.92 11.89
N ASP A 71 2.30 7.81 12.66
CA ASP A 71 1.62 8.58 13.70
C ASP A 71 0.54 9.52 13.19
N ASN A 72 0.72 10.04 11.99
CA ASN A 72 -0.17 11.06 11.42
C ASN A 72 -1.22 10.49 10.47
N ALA A 73 -1.38 9.16 10.42
CA ALA A 73 -2.39 8.57 9.56
C ALA A 73 -3.79 8.83 10.11
N ASP A 74 -4.69 9.26 9.24
CA ASP A 74 -6.09 9.42 9.59
C ASP A 74 -6.79 8.08 9.72
N LYS A 75 -6.31 7.07 8.97
CA LYS A 75 -6.88 5.74 9.00
C LYS A 75 -5.83 4.68 8.67
N GLN A 76 -5.93 3.53 9.33
CA GLN A 76 -5.14 2.34 9.02
C GLN A 76 -6.07 1.32 8.36
N ILE A 77 -5.70 0.84 7.18
CA ILE A 77 -6.51 -0.10 6.40
C ILE A 77 -5.65 -1.31 6.04
N SER A 78 -6.24 -2.49 6.03
CA SER A 78 -5.50 -3.71 5.72
C SER A 78 -4.94 -3.69 4.30
N GLU A 79 -3.84 -4.40 4.10
CA GLU A 79 -3.21 -4.53 2.80
C GLU A 79 -4.13 -5.11 1.74
N ILE A 80 -4.92 -6.12 2.10
CA ILE A 80 -5.86 -6.77 1.18
C ILE A 80 -6.85 -5.76 0.61
N SER A 81 -7.42 -4.92 1.49
CA SER A 81 -8.39 -3.91 1.05
C SER A 81 -7.74 -2.85 0.16
N CYS A 82 -6.54 -2.41 0.50
CA CYS A 82 -5.82 -1.41 -0.29
C CYS A 82 -5.39 -1.96 -1.64
N HIS A 83 -4.87 -3.19 -1.69
CA HIS A 83 -4.47 -3.82 -2.94
C HIS A 83 -5.68 -4.02 -3.87
N ALA A 84 -6.78 -4.51 -3.33
CA ALA A 84 -8.00 -4.71 -4.11
C ALA A 84 -8.48 -3.38 -4.72
N LYS A 85 -8.54 -2.34 -3.92
CA LYS A 85 -8.99 -1.03 -4.38
C LYS A 85 -8.06 -0.42 -5.43
N GLY A 86 -6.77 -0.50 -5.19
CA GLY A 86 -5.77 0.03 -6.12
C GLY A 86 -5.75 -0.70 -7.46
N ILE A 87 -5.80 -2.02 -7.44
CA ILE A 87 -5.82 -2.81 -8.67
C ILE A 87 -7.12 -2.56 -9.45
N PHE A 88 -8.25 -2.53 -8.77
CA PHE A 88 -9.52 -2.27 -9.44
C PHE A 88 -9.56 -0.88 -10.07
N TYR A 89 -8.97 0.12 -9.40
CA TYR A 89 -8.85 1.46 -9.96
C TYR A 89 -8.03 1.47 -11.25
N LEU A 90 -6.90 0.75 -11.26
CA LEU A 90 -6.02 0.71 -12.43
C LEU A 90 -6.54 -0.21 -13.52
N ILE A 91 -7.18 -1.32 -13.14
CA ILE A 91 -7.65 -2.35 -14.05
C ILE A 91 -9.07 -2.74 -13.64
N PRO A 92 -10.10 -1.99 -14.08
CA PRO A 92 -11.49 -2.25 -13.65
C PRO A 92 -12.04 -3.61 -14.06
N THR A 93 -11.38 -4.30 -14.98
CA THR A 93 -11.76 -5.66 -15.40
C THR A 93 -11.14 -6.76 -14.54
N ALA A 94 -10.25 -6.41 -13.61
CA ALA A 94 -9.64 -7.40 -12.73
C ALA A 94 -10.68 -8.09 -11.86
N ARG A 95 -10.59 -9.41 -11.74
CA ARG A 95 -11.48 -10.23 -10.91
C ARG A 95 -10.71 -11.12 -9.95
N THR A 96 -9.46 -11.38 -10.24
CA THR A 96 -8.57 -12.17 -9.39
C THR A 96 -7.22 -11.48 -9.29
N ILE A 97 -6.75 -11.33 -8.08
CA ILE A 97 -5.45 -10.74 -7.79
C ILE A 97 -4.61 -11.78 -7.06
N ILE A 98 -3.40 -11.99 -7.52
CA ILE A 98 -2.41 -12.80 -6.81
C ILE A 98 -1.28 -11.88 -6.43
N ASP A 99 -1.07 -11.75 -5.12
CA ASP A 99 -0.06 -10.87 -4.56
C ASP A 99 0.95 -11.72 -3.80
N ILE A 100 2.18 -11.70 -4.26
CA ILE A 100 3.27 -12.47 -3.67
C ILE A 100 4.26 -11.50 -3.07
N GLY A 101 4.31 -11.45 -1.74
CA GLY A 101 5.22 -10.59 -1.01
C GLY A 101 6.40 -11.34 -0.42
N GLY A 102 7.21 -10.62 0.34
CA GLY A 102 8.38 -11.20 1.01
C GLY A 102 8.02 -12.14 2.15
N GLN A 103 6.87 -11.97 2.76
CA GLN A 103 6.44 -12.73 3.94
C GLN A 103 5.22 -13.61 3.68
N ASP A 104 4.45 -13.33 2.66
CA ASP A 104 3.20 -14.05 2.42
C ASP A 104 2.81 -14.04 0.94
N ALA A 105 1.79 -14.82 0.63
CA ALA A 105 1.12 -14.79 -0.67
C ALA A 105 -0.38 -14.69 -0.42
N LYS A 106 -1.04 -13.90 -1.23
CA LYS A 106 -2.48 -13.64 -1.13
C LYS A 106 -3.15 -13.90 -2.47
N ALA A 107 -4.36 -14.43 -2.43
CA ALA A 107 -5.23 -14.51 -3.60
C ALA A 107 -6.54 -13.83 -3.24
N ILE A 108 -6.95 -12.86 -4.05
CA ILE A 108 -8.12 -12.03 -3.77
C ILE A 108 -9.07 -12.13 -4.96
N ALA A 109 -10.33 -12.44 -4.70
CA ALA A 109 -11.39 -12.45 -5.71
C ALA A 109 -12.24 -11.19 -5.58
N LEU A 110 -12.52 -10.55 -6.71
CA LEU A 110 -13.32 -9.33 -6.78
C LEU A 110 -14.58 -9.55 -7.59
N ASN A 111 -15.65 -8.82 -7.28
CA ASN A 111 -16.82 -8.74 -8.13
C ASN A 111 -16.67 -7.59 -9.14
N ASP A 112 -17.69 -7.34 -9.94
CA ASP A 112 -17.69 -6.30 -10.97
C ASP A 112 -17.68 -4.87 -10.42
N LYS A 113 -17.91 -4.71 -9.13
CA LYS A 113 -17.87 -3.41 -8.43
C LYS A 113 -16.56 -3.20 -7.69
N GLY A 114 -15.64 -4.17 -7.77
CA GLY A 114 -14.35 -4.09 -7.08
C GLY A 114 -14.40 -4.48 -5.61
N ASN A 115 -15.48 -5.06 -5.15
CA ASN A 115 -15.60 -5.54 -3.78
C ASN A 115 -14.98 -6.92 -3.65
N ILE A 116 -14.29 -7.16 -2.53
CA ILE A 116 -13.71 -8.46 -2.24
C ILE A 116 -14.82 -9.44 -1.91
N THR A 117 -14.89 -10.54 -2.66
CA THR A 117 -15.85 -11.63 -2.42
C THR A 117 -15.22 -12.80 -1.68
N GLN A 118 -13.90 -12.97 -1.82
CA GLN A 118 -13.19 -14.07 -1.19
C GLN A 118 -11.70 -13.76 -1.19
N PHE A 119 -10.97 -14.21 -0.17
CA PHE A 119 -9.52 -14.15 -0.21
C PHE A 119 -8.90 -15.32 0.54
N TYR A 120 -7.68 -15.65 0.16
CA TYR A 120 -6.83 -16.62 0.83
C TYR A 120 -5.48 -15.98 1.10
N MET A 121 -4.90 -16.28 2.25
CA MET A 121 -3.57 -15.82 2.59
C MET A 121 -2.75 -16.97 3.15
N ASN A 122 -1.55 -17.14 2.62
CA ASN A 122 -0.57 -18.04 3.19
C ASN A 122 0.51 -17.18 3.84
N ASP A 123 0.46 -17.07 5.15
CA ASP A 123 1.38 -16.25 5.94
C ASP A 123 2.56 -17.02 6.49
N LYS A 124 2.64 -18.32 6.20
CA LYS A 124 3.79 -19.12 6.58
C LYS A 124 4.92 -18.89 5.59
N CYS A 125 6.14 -18.76 6.11
CA CYS A 125 7.29 -18.59 5.25
C CYS A 125 7.50 -19.83 4.39
N ALA A 126 7.22 -19.70 3.11
CA ALA A 126 7.40 -20.77 2.12
C ALA A 126 8.53 -20.44 1.15
N ALA A 127 9.30 -19.40 1.39
CA ALA A 127 10.37 -18.97 0.51
C ALA A 127 11.37 -20.09 0.31
N GLY A 128 11.67 -20.40 -0.95
CA GLY A 128 12.60 -21.45 -1.30
C GLY A 128 12.06 -22.88 -1.18
N THR A 129 10.79 -23.05 -0.80
CA THR A 129 10.22 -24.39 -0.62
C THR A 129 9.35 -24.86 -1.78
N GLY A 130 8.99 -23.98 -2.69
CA GLY A 130 8.11 -24.31 -3.80
C GLY A 130 6.65 -24.57 -3.41
N ARG A 131 6.24 -24.17 -2.22
CA ARG A 131 4.88 -24.44 -1.73
C ARG A 131 3.78 -23.71 -2.47
N PHE A 132 4.14 -22.70 -3.23
CA PHE A 132 3.16 -21.93 -4.01
C PHE A 132 2.90 -22.51 -5.39
N LEU A 133 3.60 -23.54 -5.77
CA LEU A 133 3.53 -24.15 -7.09
C LEU A 133 2.46 -25.25 -7.17
#